data_f6084f18a27b46ae5eee1df632f2e234
#
_entry.id   f6084f18a27b46ae5eee1df632f2e234
#
_cell.length_a   1.000
_cell.length_b   1.000
_cell.length_c   1.000
_cell.angle_alpha   90.00
_cell.angle_beta   90.00
_cell.angle_gamma   90.00
#
_symmetry.space_group_name_H-M   'P 1'
#
loop_
_entity.id
_entity.type
_entity.pdbx_description
1 polymer ?
#
loop_
_entity_poly.entity_id
_entity_poly.type
_entity_poly.pdbx_seq_one_letter_code
_entity_poly.pdbx_strand_id
1 'polypeptide(L)'
;KDMTPAIIHEVQEDSPAFVAGMKKNDKIISIDNKKVESILEVSTFINTSTSETIEFLLLRNNQEISILVKPNLVDGKDSLGNSVKKRMVGIRLSPLNNEFQKQPLGPSKAIYYSIKEVWFYSTTSLKYLGKKVIGEGDFSQLGGPIKIAQITGQVAELGIIPFFTIMAYISISLGLINLFPIPMLDGGHLMFYLFEAIFGRPLSQKTQEGFFRIGLFLLLSLMFFVTFNDLKSFGLF
;
A
#
# COMPACT_ATOMS: atom_id res chain seq x y z
N LYS A 1 16.13 9.00 3.42
CA LYS A 1 15.35 7.85 3.83
C LYS A 1 15.30 7.80 5.35
N ASP A 2 14.14 7.53 5.94
CA ASP A 2 14.06 7.19 7.36
C ASP A 2 14.64 5.79 7.56
N MET A 3 15.64 5.66 8.41
CA MET A 3 16.28 4.39 8.75
C MET A 3 16.20 4.14 10.26
N THR A 4 15.22 4.72 10.92
CA THR A 4 14.98 4.52 12.34
C THR A 4 14.68 3.05 12.62
N PRO A 5 15.50 2.37 13.44
CA PRO A 5 15.30 0.95 13.71
C PRO A 5 13.95 0.69 14.39
N ALA A 6 13.29 -0.39 13.99
CA ALA A 6 12.03 -0.81 14.55
C ALA A 6 12.26 -1.51 15.91
N ILE A 7 12.20 -0.75 17.00
CA ILE A 7 12.36 -1.26 18.37
C ILE A 7 11.02 -1.20 19.08
N ILE A 8 10.64 -2.28 19.74
CA ILE A 8 9.41 -2.38 20.50
C ILE A 8 9.57 -1.57 21.80
N HIS A 9 8.80 -0.49 21.91
CA HIS A 9 8.76 0.35 23.12
C HIS A 9 7.82 -0.21 24.17
N GLU A 10 6.68 -0.74 23.71
CA GLU A 10 5.64 -1.26 24.58
C GLU A 10 4.90 -2.40 23.86
N VAL A 11 4.55 -3.44 24.62
CA VAL A 11 3.65 -4.52 24.19
C VAL A 11 2.37 -4.39 25.02
N GLN A 12 1.24 -4.26 24.34
CA GLN A 12 -0.05 -4.13 25.00
C GLN A 12 -0.42 -5.45 25.69
N GLU A 13 -0.90 -5.38 26.91
CA GLU A 13 -1.41 -6.53 27.65
C GLU A 13 -2.55 -7.20 26.88
N ASP A 14 -2.64 -8.53 26.96
CA ASP A 14 -3.63 -9.37 26.25
C ASP A 14 -3.62 -9.25 24.70
N SER A 15 -2.59 -8.62 24.14
CA SER A 15 -2.43 -8.52 22.68
C SER A 15 -1.84 -9.79 22.06
N PRO A 16 -2.03 -10.01 20.74
CA PRO A 16 -1.37 -11.11 20.04
C PRO A 16 0.15 -11.14 20.21
N ALA A 17 0.80 -9.98 20.25
CA ALA A 17 2.24 -9.87 20.48
C ALA A 17 2.64 -10.29 21.91
N PHE A 18 1.81 -9.95 22.91
CA PHE A 18 2.02 -10.34 24.30
C PHE A 18 1.91 -11.86 24.47
N VAL A 19 0.84 -12.45 23.93
CA VAL A 19 0.61 -13.91 23.97
C VAL A 19 1.73 -14.66 23.25
N ALA A 20 2.25 -14.11 22.15
CA ALA A 20 3.36 -14.69 21.38
C ALA A 20 4.72 -14.52 22.07
N GLY A 21 4.81 -13.75 23.16
CA GLY A 21 6.04 -13.57 23.94
C GLY A 21 6.99 -12.48 23.41
N MET A 22 6.49 -11.52 22.65
CA MET A 22 7.23 -10.31 22.32
C MET A 22 7.47 -9.46 23.58
N LYS A 23 8.61 -8.78 23.64
CA LYS A 23 9.00 -7.97 24.80
C LYS A 23 9.45 -6.56 24.39
N LYS A 24 9.41 -5.65 25.36
CA LYS A 24 10.02 -4.34 25.24
C LYS A 24 11.51 -4.48 24.92
N ASN A 25 12.04 -3.59 24.08
CA ASN A 25 13.40 -3.54 23.56
C ASN A 25 13.74 -4.63 22.53
N ASP A 26 12.82 -5.48 22.10
CA ASP A 26 13.03 -6.33 20.94
C ASP A 26 13.18 -5.46 19.69
N LYS A 27 14.21 -5.73 18.89
CA LYS A 27 14.39 -5.08 17.60
C LYS A 27 13.86 -5.99 16.50
N ILE A 28 12.94 -5.50 15.69
CA ILE A 28 12.38 -6.25 14.56
C ILE A 28 13.39 -6.23 13.41
N ILE A 29 13.83 -7.41 12.97
CA ILE A 29 14.77 -7.60 11.88
C ILE A 29 14.04 -7.88 10.57
N SER A 30 13.06 -8.79 10.60
CA SER A 30 12.23 -9.10 9.43
C SER A 30 10.82 -9.49 9.82
N ILE A 31 9.91 -9.38 8.86
CA ILE A 31 8.50 -9.80 8.94
C ILE A 31 8.19 -10.61 7.68
N ASP A 32 7.73 -11.86 7.83
CA ASP A 32 7.49 -12.80 6.72
C ASP A 32 8.67 -12.83 5.73
N ASN A 33 9.89 -13.01 6.23
CA ASN A 33 11.17 -13.00 5.49
C ASN A 33 11.50 -11.67 4.77
N LYS A 34 10.73 -10.60 4.98
CA LYS A 34 11.04 -9.27 4.45
C LYS A 34 11.82 -8.48 5.49
N LYS A 35 13.03 -8.08 5.13
CA LYS A 35 13.88 -7.26 6.01
C LYS A 35 13.21 -5.92 6.33
N VAL A 36 13.16 -5.58 7.61
CA VAL A 36 12.67 -4.29 8.11
C VAL A 36 13.86 -3.34 8.22
N GLU A 37 13.83 -2.28 7.42
CA GLU A 37 14.88 -1.25 7.42
C GLU A 37 14.47 0.01 8.21
N SER A 38 13.15 0.21 8.41
CA SER A 38 12.60 1.36 9.10
C SER A 38 11.37 1.00 9.92
N ILE A 39 11.18 1.71 11.02
CA ILE A 39 9.96 1.65 11.84
C ILE A 39 8.68 1.84 11.02
N LEU A 40 8.72 2.64 9.97
CA LEU A 40 7.57 2.94 9.10
C LEU A 40 7.13 1.74 8.25
N GLU A 41 8.04 0.81 7.95
CA GLU A 41 7.75 -0.38 7.14
C GLU A 41 6.96 -1.44 7.92
N VAL A 42 7.07 -1.47 9.26
CA VAL A 42 6.45 -2.49 10.10
C VAL A 42 4.94 -2.54 9.93
N SER A 43 4.28 -1.40 10.03
CA SER A 43 2.82 -1.32 9.85
C SER A 43 2.38 -1.77 8.46
N THR A 44 3.15 -1.41 7.43
CA THR A 44 2.89 -1.80 6.05
C THR A 44 3.01 -3.32 5.88
N PHE A 45 4.08 -3.93 6.40
CA PHE A 45 4.28 -5.38 6.29
C PHE A 45 3.21 -6.17 7.02
N ILE A 46 2.80 -5.74 8.22
CA ILE A 46 1.70 -6.36 8.98
C ILE A 46 0.39 -6.32 8.19
N ASN A 47 0.03 -5.14 7.64
CA ASN A 47 -1.24 -4.97 6.93
C ASN A 47 -1.26 -5.61 5.54
N THR A 48 -0.10 -5.79 4.90
CA THR A 48 0.01 -6.41 3.55
C THR A 48 0.28 -7.91 3.60
N SER A 49 0.61 -8.46 4.77
CA SER A 49 0.76 -9.92 4.91
C SER A 49 -0.55 -10.63 4.58
N THR A 50 -0.45 -11.74 3.83
CA THR A 50 -1.60 -12.56 3.45
C THR A 50 -1.78 -13.76 4.38
N SER A 51 -0.76 -14.06 5.17
CA SER A 51 -0.73 -15.23 6.04
C SER A 51 -1.65 -15.06 7.25
N GLU A 52 -2.25 -16.12 7.74
CA GLU A 52 -3.06 -16.10 8.96
C GLU A 52 -2.19 -15.74 10.18
N THR A 53 -0.97 -16.28 10.20
CA THR A 53 0.08 -15.95 11.18
C THR A 53 1.22 -15.23 10.50
N ILE A 54 1.79 -14.24 11.17
CA ILE A 54 2.92 -13.44 10.69
C ILE A 54 4.16 -13.88 11.46
N GLU A 55 5.23 -14.20 10.74
CA GLU A 55 6.52 -14.50 11.34
C GLU A 55 7.34 -13.23 11.56
N PHE A 56 7.76 -13.01 12.80
CA PHE A 56 8.65 -11.93 13.19
C PHE A 56 10.01 -12.50 13.59
N LEU A 57 11.06 -12.08 12.90
CA LEU A 57 12.42 -12.31 13.35
C LEU A 57 12.86 -11.12 14.20
N LEU A 58 13.12 -11.36 15.46
CA LEU A 58 13.48 -10.34 16.45
C LEU A 58 14.92 -10.53 16.91
N LEU A 59 15.61 -9.43 17.24
CA LEU A 59 16.88 -9.45 17.94
C LEU A 59 16.64 -9.05 19.40
N ARG A 60 16.85 -10.00 20.32
CA ARG A 60 16.72 -9.83 21.78
C ARG A 60 18.06 -10.21 22.42
N ASN A 61 18.69 -9.29 23.14
CA ASN A 61 19.97 -9.53 23.81
C ASN A 61 21.06 -10.13 22.87
N ASN A 62 21.13 -9.63 21.64
CA ASN A 62 22.02 -10.11 20.57
C ASN A 62 21.73 -11.53 20.06
N GLN A 63 20.61 -12.11 20.39
CA GLN A 63 20.14 -13.39 19.86
C GLN A 63 18.96 -13.21 18.94
N GLU A 64 18.95 -13.89 17.82
CA GLU A 64 17.81 -13.90 16.90
C GLU A 64 16.75 -14.90 17.39
N ILE A 65 15.52 -14.44 17.47
CA ILE A 65 14.35 -15.21 17.92
C ILE A 65 13.26 -15.07 16.88
N SER A 66 12.75 -16.19 16.37
CA SER A 66 11.56 -16.20 15.51
C SER A 66 10.31 -16.37 16.36
N ILE A 67 9.32 -15.50 16.15
CA ILE A 67 8.04 -15.51 16.85
C ILE A 67 6.90 -15.45 15.83
N LEU A 68 5.96 -16.39 15.93
CA LEU A 68 4.74 -16.41 15.14
C LEU A 68 3.62 -15.67 15.88
N VAL A 69 3.03 -14.68 15.23
CA VAL A 69 1.95 -13.87 15.78
C VAL A 69 0.72 -13.96 14.90
N LYS A 70 -0.44 -14.30 15.47
CA LYS A 70 -1.73 -14.25 14.79
C LYS A 70 -2.36 -12.88 15.06
N PRO A 71 -2.37 -11.95 14.09
CA PRO A 71 -2.91 -10.60 14.33
C PRO A 71 -4.42 -10.63 14.50
N ASN A 72 -4.95 -9.76 15.35
CA ASN A 72 -6.37 -9.51 15.47
C ASN A 72 -6.82 -8.56 14.35
N LEU A 73 -8.02 -8.81 13.81
CA LEU A 73 -8.70 -7.87 12.93
C LEU A 73 -9.51 -6.90 13.80
N VAL A 74 -9.11 -5.65 13.81
CA VAL A 74 -9.76 -4.58 14.61
C VAL A 74 -10.40 -3.58 13.66
N ASP A 75 -11.60 -3.17 13.98
CA ASP A 75 -12.21 -2.03 13.30
C ASP A 75 -11.46 -0.77 13.72
N GLY A 76 -10.84 -0.15 12.77
CA GLY A 76 -10.12 1.11 12.94
C GLY A 76 -10.67 2.18 12.01
N LYS A 77 -10.21 3.41 12.21
CA LYS A 77 -10.46 4.48 11.25
C LYS A 77 -9.18 4.72 10.45
N ASP A 78 -9.33 4.95 9.13
CA ASP A 78 -8.23 5.48 8.33
C ASP A 78 -8.02 6.96 8.66
N SER A 79 -7.01 7.58 8.03
CA SER A 79 -6.73 9.03 8.19
C SER A 79 -7.90 9.93 7.76
N LEU A 80 -8.92 9.38 7.12
CA LEU A 80 -10.09 10.08 6.60
C LEU A 80 -11.37 9.79 7.41
N GLY A 81 -11.24 9.01 8.50
CA GLY A 81 -12.37 8.66 9.37
C GLY A 81 -13.21 7.48 8.91
N ASN A 82 -12.89 6.82 7.79
CA ASN A 82 -13.63 5.62 7.34
C ASN A 82 -13.29 4.42 8.21
N SER A 83 -14.28 3.58 8.48
CA SER A 83 -14.08 2.31 9.17
C SER A 83 -13.31 1.34 8.27
N VAL A 84 -12.15 0.91 8.72
CA VAL A 84 -11.29 -0.06 8.02
C VAL A 84 -10.90 -1.17 8.96
N LYS A 85 -10.89 -2.41 8.48
CA LYS A 85 -10.33 -3.52 9.24
C LYS A 85 -8.81 -3.50 9.13
N LYS A 86 -8.14 -3.27 10.26
CA LYS A 86 -6.68 -3.26 10.36
C LYS A 86 -6.21 -4.52 11.08
N ARG A 87 -5.11 -5.09 10.61
CA ARG A 87 -4.42 -6.18 11.31
C ARG A 87 -3.59 -5.57 12.44
N MET A 88 -3.88 -5.96 13.66
CA MET A 88 -3.25 -5.41 14.86
C MET A 88 -2.56 -6.51 15.66
N VAL A 89 -1.30 -6.30 15.97
CA VAL A 89 -0.50 -7.22 16.79
C VAL A 89 -0.33 -6.71 18.22
N GLY A 90 -0.58 -5.42 18.47
CA GLY A 90 -0.54 -4.82 19.80
C GLY A 90 0.87 -4.44 20.27
N ILE A 91 1.71 -3.96 19.37
CA ILE A 91 3.01 -3.38 19.70
C ILE A 91 3.00 -1.88 19.45
N ARG A 92 3.69 -1.13 20.30
CA ARG A 92 4.07 0.26 20.06
C ARG A 92 5.54 0.33 19.74
N LEU A 93 5.86 0.95 18.63
CA LEU A 93 7.23 1.19 18.21
C LEU A 93 7.57 2.64 18.54
N SER A 94 8.79 2.87 18.99
CA SER A 94 9.29 4.22 19.23
C SER A 94 10.71 4.34 18.67
N PRO A 95 11.07 5.47 18.07
CA PRO A 95 12.45 5.74 17.76
C PRO A 95 13.26 5.87 19.05
N LEU A 96 14.50 5.39 19.04
CA LEU A 96 15.46 5.68 20.12
C LEU A 96 15.57 7.20 20.25
N ASN A 97 15.43 7.73 21.47
CA ASN A 97 15.46 9.17 21.78
C ASN A 97 14.33 10.03 21.19
N ASN A 98 13.19 9.44 20.80
CA ASN A 98 12.05 10.14 20.19
C ASN A 98 12.38 10.92 18.89
N GLU A 99 13.50 10.65 18.26
CA GLU A 99 13.91 11.30 17.03
C GLU A 99 13.99 10.29 15.87
N PHE A 100 13.36 10.62 14.74
CA PHE A 100 13.52 9.85 13.52
C PHE A 100 14.92 10.07 12.94
N GLN A 101 15.68 9.00 12.73
CA GLN A 101 17.01 9.07 12.16
C GLN A 101 16.96 9.33 10.66
N LYS A 102 17.13 10.58 10.27
CA LYS A 102 17.26 10.99 8.88
C LYS A 102 18.72 10.90 8.47
N GLN A 103 19.06 9.97 7.59
CA GLN A 103 20.40 9.91 7.01
C GLN A 103 20.42 10.61 5.65
N PRO A 104 21.32 11.59 5.43
CA PRO A 104 21.53 12.14 4.11
C PRO A 104 22.15 11.06 3.21
N LEU A 105 21.50 10.80 2.07
CA LEU A 105 21.96 9.84 1.08
C LEU A 105 22.72 10.55 -0.02
N GLY A 106 23.89 10.02 -0.40
CA GLY A 106 24.55 10.43 -1.64
C GLY A 106 23.67 10.10 -2.88
N PRO A 107 23.89 10.79 -4.01
CA PRO A 107 23.02 10.67 -5.20
C PRO A 107 22.81 9.25 -5.69
N SER A 108 23.84 8.43 -5.74
CA SER A 108 23.78 7.04 -6.19
C SER A 108 22.90 6.16 -5.28
N LYS A 109 23.06 6.30 -3.96
CA LYS A 109 22.23 5.60 -2.99
C LYS A 109 20.78 6.09 -3.03
N ALA A 110 20.56 7.39 -3.24
CA ALA A 110 19.22 7.96 -3.36
C ALA A 110 18.48 7.35 -4.57
N ILE A 111 19.12 7.24 -5.73
CA ILE A 111 18.55 6.59 -6.92
C ILE A 111 18.22 5.12 -6.63
N TYR A 112 19.15 4.36 -6.05
CA TYR A 112 18.93 2.96 -5.72
C TYR A 112 17.70 2.77 -4.79
N TYR A 113 17.61 3.54 -3.72
CA TYR A 113 16.49 3.46 -2.79
C TYR A 113 15.17 3.93 -3.43
N SER A 114 15.20 4.93 -4.31
CA SER A 114 14.01 5.38 -5.03
C SER A 114 13.46 4.28 -5.96
N ILE A 115 14.31 3.59 -6.69
CA ILE A 115 13.89 2.44 -7.53
C ILE A 115 13.29 1.33 -6.66
N LYS A 116 13.94 1.01 -5.54
CA LYS A 116 13.43 0.01 -4.59
C LYS A 116 12.06 0.39 -4.01
N GLU A 117 11.86 1.68 -3.70
CA GLU A 117 10.59 2.20 -3.19
C GLU A 117 9.48 2.11 -4.24
N VAL A 118 9.77 2.52 -5.48
CA VAL A 118 8.81 2.39 -6.59
C VAL A 118 8.42 0.93 -6.80
N TRP A 119 9.39 0.02 -6.80
CA TRP A 119 9.13 -1.41 -6.93
C TRP A 119 8.28 -1.96 -5.77
N PHE A 120 8.64 -1.60 -4.55
CA PHE A 120 7.92 -2.01 -3.35
C PHE A 120 6.47 -1.50 -3.36
N TYR A 121 6.28 -0.21 -3.66
CA TYR A 121 4.96 0.40 -3.74
C TYR A 121 4.11 -0.25 -4.85
N SER A 122 4.68 -0.44 -6.04
CA SER A 122 4.01 -1.07 -7.18
C SER A 122 3.54 -2.49 -6.87
N THR A 123 4.44 -3.32 -6.34
CA THR A 123 4.12 -4.71 -6.00
C THR A 123 3.09 -4.82 -4.86
N THR A 124 3.18 -3.92 -3.89
CA THR A 124 2.23 -3.85 -2.77
C THR A 124 0.84 -3.43 -3.25
N SER A 125 0.77 -2.41 -4.11
CA SER A 125 -0.48 -1.92 -4.71
C SER A 125 -1.15 -3.00 -5.56
N LEU A 126 -0.39 -3.72 -6.39
CA LEU A 126 -0.91 -4.82 -7.20
C LEU A 126 -1.45 -5.98 -6.34
N LYS A 127 -0.75 -6.34 -5.26
CA LYS A 127 -1.24 -7.35 -4.31
C LYS A 127 -2.52 -6.92 -3.62
N TYR A 128 -2.59 -5.65 -3.21
CA TYR A 128 -3.79 -5.10 -2.57
C TYR A 128 -4.99 -5.08 -3.52
N LEU A 129 -4.79 -4.67 -4.78
CA LEU A 129 -5.83 -4.72 -5.81
C LEU A 129 -6.25 -6.16 -6.13
N GLY A 130 -5.28 -7.08 -6.24
CA GLY A 130 -5.57 -8.49 -6.45
C GLY A 130 -6.45 -9.10 -5.35
N LYS A 131 -6.18 -8.81 -4.09
CA LYS A 131 -7.03 -9.23 -2.96
C LYS A 131 -8.45 -8.69 -3.07
N LYS A 132 -8.61 -7.42 -3.45
CA LYS A 132 -9.95 -6.83 -3.64
C LYS A 132 -10.74 -7.51 -4.76
N VAL A 133 -10.09 -7.84 -5.86
CA VAL A 133 -10.74 -8.53 -6.99
C VAL A 133 -11.19 -9.95 -6.62
N ILE A 134 -10.44 -10.65 -5.75
CA ILE A 134 -10.79 -12.01 -5.27
C ILE A 134 -11.91 -11.98 -4.20
N GLY A 135 -12.37 -10.79 -3.78
CA GLY A 135 -13.46 -10.65 -2.81
C GLY A 135 -13.01 -10.55 -1.35
N GLU A 136 -11.72 -10.46 -1.09
CA GLU A 136 -11.17 -10.28 0.26
C GLU A 136 -11.07 -8.81 0.71
N GLY A 137 -11.68 -7.87 -0.03
CA GLY A 137 -11.56 -6.44 0.23
C GLY A 137 -12.84 -5.65 0.13
N ASP A 138 -12.97 -4.65 0.99
CA ASP A 138 -14.07 -3.69 0.97
C ASP A 138 -13.82 -2.61 -0.11
N PHE A 139 -14.69 -2.55 -1.12
CA PHE A 139 -14.64 -1.55 -2.19
C PHE A 139 -15.02 -0.14 -1.72
N SER A 140 -15.68 0.01 -0.56
CA SER A 140 -16.02 1.32 0.01
C SER A 140 -14.78 2.17 0.33
N GLN A 141 -13.62 1.53 0.43
CA GLN A 141 -12.34 2.18 0.72
C GLN A 141 -11.64 2.75 -0.54
N LEU A 142 -12.17 2.49 -1.74
CA LEU A 142 -11.63 3.12 -2.94
C LEU A 142 -11.96 4.61 -2.90
N GLY A 143 -10.93 5.41 -2.73
CA GLY A 143 -11.03 6.86 -2.82
C GLY A 143 -11.14 7.32 -4.26
N GLY A 144 -12.05 8.26 -4.51
CA GLY A 144 -12.20 8.93 -5.80
C GLY A 144 -11.41 10.23 -5.89
N PRO A 145 -11.66 11.01 -6.94
CA PRO A 145 -10.95 12.26 -7.19
C PRO A 145 -11.06 13.27 -6.03
N ILE A 146 -12.22 13.32 -5.37
CA ILE A 146 -12.47 14.26 -4.26
C ILE A 146 -11.62 13.88 -3.06
N LYS A 147 -11.58 12.59 -2.73
CA LYS A 147 -10.79 12.06 -1.63
C LYS A 147 -9.29 12.23 -1.87
N ILE A 148 -8.82 12.01 -3.11
CA ILE A 148 -7.42 12.25 -3.50
C ILE A 148 -7.07 13.73 -3.30
N ALA A 149 -7.93 14.65 -3.74
CA ALA A 149 -7.71 16.09 -3.55
C ALA A 149 -7.65 16.47 -2.06
N GLN A 150 -8.54 15.92 -1.24
CA GLN A 150 -8.55 16.14 0.20
C GLN A 150 -7.26 15.64 0.87
N ILE A 151 -6.84 14.40 0.59
CA ILE A 151 -5.60 13.85 1.15
C ILE A 151 -4.40 14.69 0.74
N THR A 152 -4.33 15.06 -0.54
CA THR A 152 -3.24 15.88 -1.07
C THR A 152 -3.19 17.25 -0.39
N GLY A 153 -4.35 17.88 -0.14
CA GLY A 153 -4.45 19.12 0.63
C GLY A 153 -3.92 18.96 2.06
N GLN A 154 -4.40 17.96 2.79
CA GLN A 154 -3.95 17.69 4.16
C GLN A 154 -2.43 17.38 4.22
N VAL A 155 -1.90 16.64 3.25
CA VAL A 155 -0.48 16.34 3.20
C VAL A 155 0.36 17.56 2.84
N ALA A 156 -0.19 18.49 2.04
CA ALA A 156 0.49 19.76 1.72
C ALA A 156 0.73 20.62 2.96
N GLU A 157 -0.18 20.60 3.94
CA GLU A 157 -0.03 21.30 5.22
C GLU A 157 1.13 20.74 6.07
N LEU A 158 1.51 19.48 5.85
CA LEU A 158 2.65 18.85 6.55
C LEU A 158 4.02 19.27 5.99
N GLY A 159 4.03 19.98 4.84
CA GLY A 159 5.23 20.52 4.23
C GLY A 159 5.54 19.97 2.83
N ILE A 160 6.60 20.55 2.23
CA ILE A 160 6.94 20.31 0.82
C ILE A 160 7.39 18.87 0.54
N ILE A 161 8.10 18.21 1.46
CA ILE A 161 8.59 16.84 1.26
C ILE A 161 7.44 15.83 1.27
N PRO A 162 6.53 15.80 2.27
CA PRO A 162 5.33 14.98 2.21
C PRO A 162 4.48 15.22 0.96
N PHE A 163 4.34 16.46 0.54
CA PHE A 163 3.60 16.81 -0.67
C PHE A 163 4.18 16.16 -1.93
N PHE A 164 5.49 16.27 -2.17
CA PHE A 164 6.12 15.59 -3.30
C PHE A 164 6.07 14.07 -3.19
N THR A 165 6.11 13.55 -1.97
CA THR A 165 5.98 12.10 -1.74
C THR A 165 4.61 11.58 -2.15
N ILE A 166 3.53 12.25 -1.74
CA ILE A 166 2.16 11.84 -2.15
C ILE A 166 1.96 11.99 -3.66
N MET A 167 2.50 13.04 -4.27
CA MET A 167 2.46 13.20 -5.73
C MET A 167 3.16 12.06 -6.45
N ALA A 168 4.32 11.61 -5.96
CA ALA A 168 5.03 10.46 -6.53
C ALA A 168 4.19 9.18 -6.42
N TYR A 169 3.55 8.92 -5.28
CA TYR A 169 2.67 7.76 -5.10
C TYR A 169 1.45 7.81 -6.02
N ILE A 170 0.82 8.97 -6.17
CA ILE A 170 -0.30 9.14 -7.11
C ILE A 170 0.17 8.87 -8.55
N SER A 171 1.34 9.38 -8.95
CA SER A 171 1.92 9.16 -10.27
C SER A 171 2.20 7.68 -10.55
N ILE A 172 2.79 6.96 -9.59
CA ILE A 172 3.03 5.52 -9.72
C ILE A 172 1.70 4.76 -9.83
N SER A 173 0.71 5.10 -9.00
CA SER A 173 -0.61 4.47 -9.02
C SER A 173 -1.32 4.68 -10.35
N LEU A 174 -1.25 5.89 -10.91
CA LEU A 174 -1.83 6.22 -12.22
C LEU A 174 -1.13 5.43 -13.34
N GLY A 175 0.19 5.33 -13.30
CA GLY A 175 0.96 4.51 -14.24
C GLY A 175 0.58 3.03 -14.16
N LEU A 176 0.43 2.49 -12.94
CA LEU A 176 0.01 1.11 -12.74
C LEU A 176 -1.41 0.85 -13.29
N ILE A 177 -2.36 1.73 -13.00
CA ILE A 177 -3.74 1.61 -13.50
C ILE A 177 -3.74 1.65 -15.03
N ASN A 178 -2.96 2.54 -15.64
CA ASN A 178 -2.87 2.63 -17.11
C ASN A 178 -2.29 1.37 -17.76
N LEU A 179 -1.48 0.58 -17.05
CA LEU A 179 -0.96 -0.70 -17.55
C LEU A 179 -1.97 -1.86 -17.46
N PHE A 180 -3.12 -1.68 -16.80
CA PHE A 180 -4.15 -2.72 -16.78
C PHE A 180 -4.73 -2.98 -18.18
N PRO A 181 -5.10 -4.26 -18.48
CA PRO A 181 -5.64 -4.65 -19.76
C PRO A 181 -7.10 -4.20 -19.96
N ILE A 182 -7.35 -2.92 -19.75
CA ILE A 182 -8.66 -2.30 -19.91
C ILE A 182 -8.64 -1.50 -21.20
N PRO A 183 -9.55 -1.75 -22.16
CA PRO A 183 -9.67 -0.91 -23.33
C PRO A 183 -9.83 0.57 -22.92
N MET A 184 -9.23 1.49 -23.67
CA MET A 184 -9.07 2.93 -23.39
C MET A 184 -7.85 3.30 -22.52
N LEU A 185 -7.21 2.34 -21.84
CA LEU A 185 -5.95 2.56 -21.13
C LEU A 185 -4.79 2.04 -22.00
N ASP A 186 -3.56 2.47 -21.68
CA ASP A 186 -2.36 2.07 -22.43
C ASP A 186 -2.16 0.55 -22.45
N GLY A 187 -2.49 -0.14 -21.34
CA GLY A 187 -2.48 -1.61 -21.25
C GLY A 187 -3.46 -2.29 -22.22
N GLY A 188 -4.58 -1.66 -22.52
CA GLY A 188 -5.52 -2.14 -23.54
C GLY A 188 -4.92 -2.06 -24.95
N HIS A 189 -4.20 -0.98 -25.27
CA HIS A 189 -3.47 -0.87 -26.53
C HIS A 189 -2.33 -1.90 -26.63
N LEU A 190 -1.59 -2.12 -25.53
CA LEU A 190 -0.56 -3.17 -25.47
C LEU A 190 -1.13 -4.56 -25.75
N MET A 191 -2.35 -4.85 -25.28
CA MET A 191 -3.02 -6.11 -25.62
C MET A 191 -3.34 -6.22 -27.11
N PHE A 192 -3.76 -5.13 -27.76
CA PHE A 192 -3.99 -5.15 -29.20
C PHE A 192 -2.68 -5.40 -29.98
N TYR A 193 -1.59 -4.77 -29.59
CA TYR A 193 -0.28 -5.02 -30.20
C TYR A 193 0.21 -6.45 -29.92
N LEU A 194 -0.02 -6.99 -28.74
CA LEU A 194 0.30 -8.39 -28.44
C LEU A 194 -0.51 -9.35 -29.31
N PHE A 195 -1.81 -9.08 -29.50
CA PHE A 195 -2.65 -9.85 -30.42
C PHE A 195 -2.11 -9.81 -31.85
N GLU A 196 -1.75 -8.63 -32.35
CA GLU A 196 -1.16 -8.45 -33.69
C GLU A 196 0.16 -9.22 -33.84
N ALA A 197 1.02 -9.18 -32.83
CA ALA A 197 2.29 -9.90 -32.82
C ALA A 197 2.09 -11.44 -32.86
N ILE A 198 1.07 -11.96 -32.21
CA ILE A 198 0.79 -13.41 -32.17
C ILE A 198 0.09 -13.89 -33.45
N PHE A 199 -0.89 -13.14 -33.95
CA PHE A 199 -1.72 -13.55 -35.08
C PHE A 199 -1.27 -13.00 -36.44
N GLY A 200 -0.24 -12.14 -36.48
CA GLY A 200 0.33 -11.55 -37.69
C GLY A 200 -0.59 -10.55 -38.38
N ARG A 201 -1.70 -10.16 -37.75
CA ARG A 201 -2.67 -9.19 -38.29
C ARG A 201 -3.32 -8.37 -37.17
N PRO A 202 -3.56 -7.08 -37.40
CA PRO A 202 -4.26 -6.24 -36.42
C PRO A 202 -5.73 -6.65 -36.28
N LEU A 203 -6.32 -6.33 -35.14
CA LEU A 203 -7.75 -6.41 -34.93
C LEU A 203 -8.51 -5.48 -35.89
N SER A 204 -9.66 -5.91 -36.38
CA SER A 204 -10.48 -5.05 -37.27
C SER A 204 -10.89 -3.77 -36.52
N GLN A 205 -11.00 -2.66 -37.25
CA GLN A 205 -11.38 -1.36 -36.68
C GLN A 205 -12.71 -1.45 -35.90
N LYS A 206 -13.70 -2.16 -36.44
CA LYS A 206 -14.99 -2.37 -35.75
C LYS A 206 -14.84 -3.09 -34.43
N THR A 207 -13.93 -4.07 -34.34
CA THR A 207 -13.64 -4.80 -33.11
C THR A 207 -12.97 -3.89 -32.08
N GLN A 208 -11.96 -3.11 -32.50
CA GLN A 208 -11.29 -2.15 -31.63
C GLN A 208 -12.27 -1.09 -31.08
N GLU A 209 -13.14 -0.53 -31.95
CA GLU A 209 -14.18 0.43 -31.53
C GLU A 209 -15.15 -0.19 -30.52
N GLY A 210 -15.54 -1.47 -30.70
CA GLY A 210 -16.37 -2.21 -29.75
C GLY A 210 -15.70 -2.30 -28.37
N PHE A 211 -14.43 -2.69 -28.32
CA PHE A 211 -13.68 -2.74 -27.08
C PHE A 211 -13.54 -1.36 -26.42
N PHE A 212 -13.29 -0.31 -27.19
CA PHE A 212 -13.21 1.05 -26.67
C PHE A 212 -14.52 1.53 -26.06
N ARG A 213 -15.68 1.23 -26.68
CA ARG A 213 -17.01 1.56 -26.11
C ARG A 213 -17.23 0.85 -24.76
N ILE A 214 -16.87 -0.43 -24.67
CA ILE A 214 -16.96 -1.20 -23.42
C ILE A 214 -16.03 -0.61 -22.37
N GLY A 215 -14.78 -0.33 -22.74
CA GLY A 215 -13.80 0.27 -21.83
C GLY A 215 -14.26 1.64 -21.31
N LEU A 216 -14.78 2.49 -22.19
CA LEU A 216 -15.32 3.80 -21.82
C LEU A 216 -16.49 3.65 -20.83
N PHE A 217 -17.42 2.74 -21.11
CA PHE A 217 -18.55 2.49 -20.22
C PHE A 217 -18.09 2.02 -18.84
N LEU A 218 -17.12 1.10 -18.77
CA LEU A 218 -16.54 0.62 -17.50
C LEU A 218 -15.86 1.73 -16.73
N LEU A 219 -15.05 2.56 -17.40
CA LEU A 219 -14.36 3.69 -16.76
C LEU A 219 -15.34 4.73 -16.22
N LEU A 220 -16.36 5.09 -17.01
CA LEU A 220 -17.37 6.06 -16.56
C LEU A 220 -18.20 5.50 -15.41
N SER A 221 -18.58 4.21 -15.47
CA SER A 221 -19.30 3.55 -14.37
C SER A 221 -18.48 3.50 -13.09
N LEU A 222 -17.18 3.16 -13.20
CA LEU A 222 -16.26 3.17 -12.06
C LEU A 222 -16.09 4.58 -11.50
N MET A 223 -15.88 5.59 -12.35
CA MET A 223 -15.74 6.99 -11.94
C MET A 223 -17.01 7.47 -11.21
N PHE A 224 -18.18 7.15 -11.73
CA PHE A 224 -19.45 7.47 -11.09
C PHE A 224 -19.55 6.80 -9.72
N PHE A 225 -19.28 5.50 -9.65
CA PHE A 225 -19.33 4.73 -8.40
C PHE A 225 -18.39 5.31 -7.34
N VAL A 226 -17.13 5.56 -7.70
CA VAL A 226 -16.11 6.05 -6.75
C VAL A 226 -16.43 7.49 -6.31
N THR A 227 -16.91 8.36 -7.23
CA THR A 227 -17.33 9.72 -6.89
C THR A 227 -18.57 9.71 -5.97
N PHE A 228 -19.54 8.83 -6.23
CA PHE A 228 -20.69 8.65 -5.35
C PHE A 228 -20.26 8.19 -3.95
N ASN A 229 -19.33 7.26 -3.88
CA ASN A 229 -18.76 6.80 -2.61
C ASN A 229 -18.03 7.92 -1.85
N ASP A 230 -17.28 8.78 -2.56
CA ASP A 230 -16.65 9.96 -1.98
C ASP A 230 -17.70 10.90 -1.37
N LEU A 231 -18.75 11.26 -2.13
CA LEU A 231 -19.83 12.14 -1.67
C LEU A 231 -20.53 11.58 -0.44
N LYS A 232 -20.80 10.28 -0.40
CA LYS A 232 -21.35 9.58 0.77
C LYS A 232 -20.43 9.70 1.98
N SER A 233 -19.11 9.58 1.79
CA SER A 233 -18.14 9.70 2.88
C SER A 233 -18.09 11.10 3.50
N PHE A 234 -18.53 12.13 2.76
CA PHE A 234 -18.67 13.51 3.25
C PHE A 234 -19.99 13.80 3.93
N GLY A 235 -20.89 12.80 4.05
CA GLY A 235 -22.18 12.99 4.73
C GLY A 235 -23.19 13.84 3.93
N LEU A 236 -23.03 13.89 2.60
CA LEU A 236 -23.94 14.63 1.74
C LEU A 236 -25.22 13.84 1.38
N PHE A 237 -25.27 12.54 1.75
CA PHE A 237 -26.43 11.65 1.57
C PHE A 237 -26.54 10.70 2.75
#